data_ea5a90ed2bd2db3a928956b08810f8a8
#
_entry.id   ea5a90ed2bd2db3a928956b08810f8a8
#
_cell.length_a   1.000
_cell.length_b   1.000
_cell.length_c   1.000
_cell.angle_alpha   90.00
_cell.angle_beta   90.00
_cell.angle_gamma   90.00
#
_symmetry.space_group_name_H-M   'P 1'
#
loop_
_entity.id
_entity.type
_entity.pdbx_description
1 polymer ?
#
loop_
_entity_poly.entity_id
_entity_poly.type
_entity_poly.pdbx_seq_one_letter_code
_entity_poly.pdbx_strand_id
1 'polypeptide(L)'
;AKRLSATGHDVVLVTGDIGKGAQRWLDLGIRFQPSEIMKLGVPMTMCWLLHERPLPPSFGILVLVALVIFLPVGMIAIQPDLGTAILIVLSGAVVIFLAGLGWRYIIGIAALAGAAMPALWLVMHDYQRKRVLTLLDPQSDPLGAGYHIIQSKIAIGSGGVFGKGWLNGTQGQLEFLPERHTDFIFAVIAEEWG
;
A
#
# COMPACT_ATOMS: atom_id res chain seq x y z
N ALA A 1 -22.20 9.03 11.04
CA ALA A 1 -22.38 7.57 11.01
C ALA A 1 -23.68 7.24 10.27
N LYS A 2 -23.63 6.50 9.17
CA LYS A 2 -24.84 5.96 8.51
C LYS A 2 -25.06 4.55 9.05
N ARG A 3 -26.19 4.34 9.74
CA ARG A 3 -26.63 2.98 10.13
C ARG A 3 -27.27 2.31 8.92
N LEU A 4 -26.77 1.16 8.55
CA LEU A 4 -27.46 0.22 7.67
C LEU A 4 -27.91 -0.95 8.53
N SER A 5 -29.21 -0.96 8.91
CA SER A 5 -29.83 -2.08 9.56
C SER A 5 -30.41 -3.01 8.49
N ALA A 6 -29.78 -4.15 8.30
CA ALA A 6 -30.38 -5.29 7.64
C ALA A 6 -30.08 -6.52 8.52
N THR A 7 -31.12 -7.10 9.12
CA THR A 7 -31.07 -8.34 9.91
C THR A 7 -30.25 -8.29 11.21
N GLY A 8 -30.77 -7.62 12.25
CA GLY A 8 -30.45 -7.95 13.65
C GLY A 8 -29.03 -7.70 14.18
N HIS A 9 -28.10 -7.32 13.33
CA HIS A 9 -26.74 -6.89 13.68
C HIS A 9 -26.51 -5.48 13.19
N ASP A 10 -26.30 -4.53 14.09
CA ASP A 10 -25.96 -3.15 13.77
C ASP A 10 -24.54 -3.09 13.19
N VAL A 11 -24.42 -3.11 11.87
CA VAL A 11 -23.15 -2.79 11.21
C VAL A 11 -23.00 -1.27 11.20
N VAL A 12 -22.19 -0.74 12.09
CA VAL A 12 -21.88 0.69 12.15
C VAL A 12 -20.70 0.98 11.25
N LEU A 13 -20.97 1.58 10.08
CA LEU A 13 -19.90 2.18 9.26
C LEU A 13 -19.42 3.44 9.98
N VAL A 14 -18.28 3.35 10.64
CA VAL A 14 -17.64 4.52 11.25
C VAL A 14 -16.90 5.29 10.15
N THR A 15 -17.54 6.37 9.71
CA THR A 15 -16.85 7.40 8.94
C THR A 15 -15.99 8.19 9.92
N GLY A 16 -14.73 7.81 10.09
CA GLY A 16 -13.77 8.71 10.71
C GLY A 16 -13.61 9.94 9.83
N ASP A 17 -13.81 11.11 10.40
CA ASP A 17 -13.50 12.42 9.81
C ASP A 17 -11.98 12.57 9.61
N ILE A 18 -11.41 11.77 8.73
CA ILE A 18 -10.10 12.04 8.16
C ILE A 18 -10.37 12.52 6.74
N GLY A 19 -10.37 13.84 6.61
CA GLY A 19 -10.72 14.62 5.45
C GLY A 19 -10.76 13.89 4.11
N LYS A 20 -11.95 13.89 3.49
CA LYS A 20 -12.32 13.47 2.13
C LYS A 20 -13.28 12.30 2.02
N GLY A 21 -14.15 12.03 3.02
CA GLY A 21 -15.34 11.17 2.84
C GLY A 21 -15.09 9.68 2.54
N ALA A 22 -13.89 9.16 2.76
CA ALA A 22 -13.57 7.77 2.52
C ALA A 22 -14.04 6.87 3.68
N GLN A 23 -15.08 6.10 3.44
CA GLN A 23 -15.59 5.10 4.37
C GLN A 23 -14.76 3.81 4.24
N ARG A 24 -13.73 3.63 5.06
CA ARG A 24 -12.78 2.52 4.94
C ARG A 24 -12.85 1.50 6.07
N TRP A 25 -13.45 1.87 7.21
CA TRP A 25 -13.46 1.08 8.43
C TRP A 25 -14.82 0.47 8.69
N LEU A 26 -14.85 -0.81 9.02
CA LEU A 26 -16.01 -1.52 9.56
C LEU A 26 -15.84 -1.66 11.06
N ASP A 27 -16.89 -1.32 11.83
CA ASP A 27 -16.95 -1.52 13.26
C ASP A 27 -17.97 -2.63 13.55
N LEU A 28 -17.48 -3.80 13.89
CA LEU A 28 -18.25 -4.97 14.33
C LEU A 28 -17.95 -5.29 15.80
N GLY A 29 -17.68 -4.25 16.62
CA GLY A 29 -17.13 -4.39 17.97
C GLY A 29 -15.59 -4.37 17.98
N ILE A 30 -14.96 -4.73 16.89
CA ILE A 30 -13.54 -4.53 16.59
C ILE A 30 -13.47 -3.74 15.28
N ARG A 31 -12.71 -2.67 15.28
CA ARG A 31 -12.49 -1.87 14.06
C ARG A 31 -11.50 -2.59 13.17
N PHE A 32 -11.88 -2.90 11.94
CA PHE A 32 -10.96 -3.44 10.94
C PHE A 32 -11.25 -2.83 9.58
N GLN A 33 -10.22 -2.83 8.74
CA GLN A 33 -10.30 -2.36 7.35
C GLN A 33 -10.33 -3.59 6.44
N PRO A 34 -11.38 -3.82 5.63
CA PRO A 34 -11.47 -4.98 4.75
C PRO A 34 -10.30 -5.12 3.76
N SER A 35 -9.72 -4.00 3.32
CA SER A 35 -8.56 -4.00 2.42
C SER A 35 -7.30 -4.59 3.07
N GLU A 36 -7.18 -4.57 4.41
CA GLU A 36 -6.09 -5.25 5.11
C GLU A 36 -6.16 -6.77 4.93
N ILE A 37 -7.38 -7.32 5.00
CA ILE A 37 -7.62 -8.76 4.75
C ILE A 37 -7.29 -9.10 3.29
N MET A 38 -7.60 -8.21 2.34
CA MET A 38 -7.35 -8.44 0.92
C MET A 38 -5.87 -8.52 0.58
N LYS A 39 -4.99 -7.87 1.33
CA LYS A 39 -3.52 -7.99 1.14
C LYS A 39 -3.03 -9.43 1.32
N LEU A 40 -3.68 -10.21 2.19
CA LEU A 40 -3.39 -11.63 2.39
C LEU A 40 -4.32 -12.51 1.54
N GLY A 41 -5.60 -12.17 1.47
CA GLY A 41 -6.61 -12.96 0.78
C GLY A 41 -6.35 -13.13 -0.72
N VAL A 42 -5.91 -12.08 -1.40
CA VAL A 42 -5.63 -12.12 -2.84
C VAL A 42 -4.47 -13.08 -3.15
N PRO A 43 -3.26 -12.93 -2.57
CA PRO A 43 -2.17 -13.87 -2.86
C PRO A 43 -2.49 -15.30 -2.44
N MET A 44 -3.20 -15.52 -1.33
CA MET A 44 -3.63 -16.87 -0.93
C MET A 44 -4.59 -17.50 -1.93
N THR A 45 -5.59 -16.73 -2.40
CA THR A 45 -6.54 -17.20 -3.43
C THR A 45 -5.81 -17.52 -4.74
N MET A 46 -4.83 -16.71 -5.11
CA MET A 46 -4.01 -16.96 -6.30
C MET A 46 -3.17 -18.24 -6.16
N CYS A 47 -2.52 -18.43 -5.00
CA CYS A 47 -1.77 -19.66 -4.73
C CYS A 47 -2.68 -20.88 -4.77
N TRP A 48 -3.87 -20.80 -4.18
CA TRP A 48 -4.86 -21.86 -4.24
C TRP A 48 -5.31 -22.16 -5.68
N LEU A 49 -5.54 -21.13 -6.50
CA LEU A 49 -5.95 -21.26 -7.89
C LEU A 49 -4.87 -21.90 -8.77
N LEU A 50 -3.60 -21.61 -8.47
CA LEU A 50 -2.44 -22.10 -9.23
C LEU A 50 -1.91 -23.45 -8.75
N HIS A 51 -2.24 -23.88 -7.53
CA HIS A 51 -1.69 -25.05 -6.85
C HIS A 51 -1.84 -26.35 -7.65
N GLU A 52 -3.00 -26.58 -8.27
CA GLU A 52 -3.27 -27.80 -9.03
C GLU A 52 -3.15 -27.62 -10.55
N ARG A 53 -2.57 -26.51 -11.01
CA ARG A 53 -2.48 -26.19 -12.42
C ARG A 53 -1.07 -26.39 -12.95
N PRO A 54 -0.93 -26.84 -14.21
CA PRO A 54 0.39 -26.92 -14.84
C PRO A 54 1.01 -25.53 -14.96
N LEU A 55 2.29 -25.43 -14.60
CA LEU A 55 3.08 -24.21 -14.74
C LEU A 55 3.96 -24.30 -16.00
N PRO A 56 4.12 -23.22 -16.76
CA PRO A 56 3.56 -21.88 -16.59
C PRO A 56 2.05 -21.80 -16.88
N PRO A 57 1.32 -20.85 -16.22
CA PRO A 57 -0.13 -20.78 -16.32
C PRO A 57 -0.58 -20.44 -17.74
N SER A 58 -1.67 -21.09 -18.20
CA SER A 58 -2.29 -20.81 -19.49
C SER A 58 -2.93 -19.41 -19.51
N PHE A 59 -3.18 -18.88 -20.71
CA PHE A 59 -3.79 -17.56 -20.87
C PHE A 59 -5.14 -17.41 -20.13
N GLY A 60 -5.99 -18.45 -20.16
CA GLY A 60 -7.27 -18.43 -19.43
C GLY A 60 -7.10 -18.31 -17.92
N ILE A 61 -6.08 -18.99 -17.35
CA ILE A 61 -5.74 -18.89 -15.93
C ILE A 61 -5.19 -17.49 -15.62
N LEU A 62 -4.37 -16.91 -16.49
CA LEU A 62 -3.87 -15.54 -16.32
C LEU A 62 -5.00 -14.51 -16.28
N VAL A 63 -6.02 -14.67 -17.13
CA VAL A 63 -7.22 -13.80 -17.10
C VAL A 63 -7.96 -13.96 -15.77
N LEU A 64 -8.15 -15.18 -15.29
CA LEU A 64 -8.83 -15.44 -14.02
C LEU A 64 -8.06 -14.84 -12.84
N VAL A 65 -6.74 -15.01 -12.81
CA VAL A 65 -5.85 -14.43 -11.82
C VAL A 65 -5.87 -12.90 -11.88
N ALA A 66 -5.87 -12.33 -13.08
CA ALA A 66 -6.02 -10.89 -13.26
C ALA A 66 -7.35 -10.38 -12.68
N LEU A 67 -8.45 -11.09 -12.86
CA LEU A 67 -9.73 -10.74 -12.24
C LEU A 67 -9.66 -10.78 -10.71
N VAL A 68 -9.01 -11.80 -10.13
CA VAL A 68 -8.82 -11.92 -8.67
C VAL A 68 -8.03 -10.73 -8.10
N ILE A 69 -7.06 -10.19 -8.85
CA ILE A 69 -6.29 -9.01 -8.44
C ILE A 69 -7.10 -7.73 -8.69
N PHE A 70 -7.56 -7.51 -9.91
CA PHE A 70 -8.07 -6.20 -10.33
C PHE A 70 -9.48 -5.90 -9.83
N LEU A 71 -10.28 -6.90 -9.47
CA LEU A 71 -11.60 -6.68 -8.89
C LEU A 71 -11.51 -5.98 -7.51
N PRO A 72 -10.78 -6.52 -6.51
CA PRO A 72 -10.62 -5.81 -5.23
C PRO A 72 -9.80 -4.52 -5.37
N VAL A 73 -8.79 -4.48 -6.23
CA VAL A 73 -7.99 -3.28 -6.51
C VAL A 73 -8.86 -2.15 -7.04
N GLY A 74 -9.76 -2.42 -7.98
CA GLY A 74 -10.71 -1.42 -8.50
C GLY A 74 -11.62 -0.87 -7.41
N MET A 75 -12.16 -1.74 -6.54
CA MET A 75 -12.99 -1.31 -5.41
C MET A 75 -12.21 -0.44 -4.42
N ILE A 76 -10.96 -0.78 -4.13
CA ILE A 76 -10.09 -0.04 -3.21
C ILE A 76 -9.65 1.30 -3.82
N ALA A 77 -9.37 1.32 -5.13
CA ALA A 77 -9.01 2.55 -5.84
C ALA A 77 -10.13 3.61 -5.83
N ILE A 78 -11.41 3.16 -5.87
CA ILE A 78 -12.57 4.05 -5.72
C ILE A 78 -12.62 4.68 -4.31
N GLN A 79 -12.07 4.00 -3.29
CA GLN A 79 -11.98 4.48 -1.89
C GLN A 79 -10.79 5.43 -1.64
N PRO A 80 -10.22 6.10 -2.61
CA PRO A 80 -8.92 6.74 -2.78
C PRO A 80 -7.77 6.16 -1.92
N ASP A 81 -7.66 4.84 -1.84
CA ASP A 81 -6.58 4.15 -1.14
C ASP A 81 -5.60 3.48 -2.13
N LEU A 82 -4.86 4.33 -2.84
CA LEU A 82 -3.89 3.88 -3.84
C LEU A 82 -2.74 3.07 -3.24
N GLY A 83 -2.35 3.36 -2.00
CA GLY A 83 -1.27 2.63 -1.34
C GLY A 83 -1.59 1.15 -1.19
N THR A 84 -2.74 0.83 -0.61
CA THR A 84 -3.20 -0.56 -0.45
C THR A 84 -3.47 -1.23 -1.80
N ALA A 85 -4.04 -0.50 -2.77
CA ALA A 85 -4.26 -1.00 -4.12
C ALA A 85 -2.95 -1.45 -4.79
N ILE A 86 -1.90 -0.63 -4.72
CA ILE A 86 -0.57 -0.96 -5.26
C ILE A 86 0.04 -2.17 -4.54
N LEU A 87 -0.06 -2.26 -3.21
CA LEU A 87 0.46 -3.40 -2.45
C LEU A 87 -0.21 -4.72 -2.87
N ILE A 88 -1.52 -4.72 -3.11
CA ILE A 88 -2.24 -5.91 -3.58
C ILE A 88 -1.79 -6.29 -4.99
N VAL A 89 -1.62 -5.32 -5.90
CA VAL A 89 -1.10 -5.58 -7.25
C VAL A 89 0.30 -6.17 -7.18
N LEU A 90 1.18 -5.59 -6.36
CA LEU A 90 2.56 -6.08 -6.22
C LEU A 90 2.61 -7.49 -5.62
N SER A 91 1.81 -7.78 -4.57
CA SER A 91 1.75 -9.12 -4.00
C SER A 91 1.26 -10.16 -5.02
N GLY A 92 0.23 -9.82 -5.79
CA GLY A 92 -0.26 -10.66 -6.88
C GLY A 92 0.77 -10.84 -8.00
N ALA A 93 1.49 -9.78 -8.38
CA ALA A 93 2.55 -9.84 -9.38
C ALA A 93 3.69 -10.77 -8.96
N VAL A 94 4.08 -10.77 -7.68
CA VAL A 94 5.08 -11.70 -7.13
C VAL A 94 4.60 -13.14 -7.25
N VAL A 95 3.35 -13.44 -6.92
CA VAL A 95 2.81 -14.81 -7.04
C VAL A 95 2.84 -15.29 -8.50
N ILE A 96 2.39 -14.45 -9.45
CA ILE A 96 2.41 -14.83 -10.89
C ILE A 96 3.85 -14.98 -11.39
N PHE A 97 4.77 -14.12 -10.96
CA PHE A 97 6.18 -14.23 -11.30
C PHE A 97 6.77 -15.55 -10.83
N LEU A 98 6.52 -15.93 -9.57
CA LEU A 98 6.98 -17.20 -9.00
C LEU A 98 6.31 -18.42 -9.64
N ALA A 99 5.08 -18.28 -10.17
CA ALA A 99 4.40 -19.30 -10.96
C ALA A 99 5.01 -19.48 -12.36
N GLY A 100 6.11 -18.81 -12.69
CA GLY A 100 6.82 -18.98 -13.95
C GLY A 100 6.22 -18.21 -15.11
N LEU A 101 5.70 -17.01 -14.87
CA LEU A 101 5.22 -16.14 -15.95
C LEU A 101 6.34 -15.89 -16.97
N GLY A 102 6.07 -16.21 -18.24
CA GLY A 102 7.05 -16.03 -19.32
C GLY A 102 7.49 -14.57 -19.46
N TRP A 103 8.78 -14.35 -19.69
CA TRP A 103 9.39 -13.01 -19.84
C TRP A 103 8.67 -12.11 -20.84
N ARG A 104 8.05 -12.69 -21.88
CA ARG A 104 7.25 -11.95 -22.88
C ARG A 104 6.10 -11.18 -22.23
N TYR A 105 5.41 -11.78 -21.27
CA TYR A 105 4.31 -11.15 -20.54
C TYR A 105 4.83 -10.08 -19.58
N ILE A 106 5.95 -10.36 -18.90
CA ILE A 106 6.59 -9.40 -17.97
C ILE A 106 7.01 -8.14 -18.73
N ILE A 107 7.73 -8.31 -19.85
CA ILE A 107 8.18 -7.20 -20.69
C ILE A 107 6.98 -6.46 -21.27
N GLY A 108 5.94 -7.18 -21.74
CA GLY A 108 4.73 -6.57 -22.26
C GLY A 108 3.99 -5.73 -21.22
N ILE A 109 3.82 -6.24 -20.00
CA ILE A 109 3.19 -5.51 -18.88
C ILE A 109 4.04 -4.30 -18.48
N ALA A 110 5.36 -4.46 -18.38
CA ALA A 110 6.27 -3.36 -18.06
C ALA A 110 6.24 -2.25 -19.14
N ALA A 111 6.24 -2.62 -20.41
CA ALA A 111 6.13 -1.68 -21.52
C ALA A 111 4.78 -0.95 -21.52
N LEU A 112 3.68 -1.68 -21.28
CA LEU A 112 2.35 -1.10 -21.17
C LEU A 112 2.25 -0.13 -19.98
N ALA A 113 2.77 -0.52 -18.82
CA ALA A 113 2.80 0.32 -17.63
C ALA A 113 3.63 1.60 -17.88
N GLY A 114 4.80 1.47 -18.51
CA GLY A 114 5.64 2.61 -18.89
C GLY A 114 4.93 3.55 -19.88
N ALA A 115 4.26 3.00 -20.89
CA ALA A 115 3.49 3.79 -21.86
C ALA A 115 2.26 4.46 -21.22
N ALA A 116 1.67 3.85 -20.20
CA ALA A 116 0.53 4.41 -19.47
C ALA A 116 0.92 5.53 -18.48
N MET A 117 2.19 5.61 -18.05
CA MET A 117 2.66 6.61 -17.08
C MET A 117 2.32 8.06 -17.45
N PRO A 118 2.55 8.54 -18.69
CA PRO A 118 2.19 9.90 -19.06
C PRO A 118 0.67 10.15 -18.98
N ALA A 119 -0.15 9.18 -19.41
CA ALA A 119 -1.59 9.28 -19.32
C ALA A 119 -2.08 9.29 -17.87
N LEU A 120 -1.51 8.43 -17.01
CA LEU A 120 -1.79 8.42 -15.58
C LEU A 120 -1.46 9.76 -14.94
N TRP A 121 -0.32 10.36 -15.30
CA TRP A 121 0.06 11.68 -14.80
C TRP A 121 -0.98 12.76 -15.12
N LEU A 122 -1.57 12.72 -16.32
CA LEU A 122 -2.60 13.68 -16.73
C LEU A 122 -3.93 13.48 -15.98
N VAL A 123 -4.27 12.26 -15.60
CA VAL A 123 -5.53 11.92 -14.91
C VAL A 123 -5.42 12.02 -13.38
N MET A 124 -4.20 12.02 -12.83
CA MET A 124 -3.96 12.12 -11.40
C MET A 124 -4.49 13.44 -10.83
N HIS A 125 -5.15 13.35 -9.66
CA HIS A 125 -5.58 14.52 -8.89
C HIS A 125 -4.38 15.28 -8.31
N ASP A 126 -4.54 16.57 -8.11
CA ASP A 126 -3.44 17.45 -7.66
C ASP A 126 -2.80 16.98 -6.34
N TYR A 127 -3.58 16.43 -5.40
CA TYR A 127 -3.03 15.88 -4.15
C TYR A 127 -2.13 14.66 -4.38
N GLN A 128 -2.41 13.84 -5.41
CA GLN A 128 -1.61 12.66 -5.75
C GLN A 128 -0.31 13.09 -6.43
N ARG A 129 -0.39 14.05 -7.37
CA ARG A 129 0.79 14.65 -7.99
C ARG A 129 1.68 15.30 -6.95
N LYS A 130 1.10 16.07 -6.01
CA LYS A 130 1.85 16.69 -4.91
C LYS A 130 2.60 15.64 -4.08
N ARG A 131 1.98 14.48 -3.76
CA ARG A 131 2.66 13.38 -3.05
C ARG A 131 3.85 12.81 -3.82
N VAL A 132 3.71 12.60 -5.13
CA VAL A 132 4.81 12.12 -5.98
C VAL A 132 5.93 13.15 -6.05
N LEU A 133 5.62 14.43 -6.24
CA LEU A 133 6.61 15.50 -6.28
C LEU A 133 7.33 15.66 -4.93
N THR A 134 6.61 15.64 -3.81
CA THR A 134 7.22 15.71 -2.48
C THR A 134 8.08 14.48 -2.16
N LEU A 135 7.76 13.30 -2.71
CA LEU A 135 8.61 12.12 -2.58
C LEU A 135 9.93 12.29 -3.32
N LEU A 136 9.89 12.89 -4.51
CA LEU A 136 11.08 13.13 -5.35
C LEU A 136 11.92 14.29 -4.81
N ASP A 137 11.27 15.36 -4.37
CA ASP A 137 11.88 16.54 -3.77
C ASP A 137 11.20 16.92 -2.45
N PRO A 138 11.59 16.30 -1.33
CA PRO A 138 11.03 16.61 -0.01
C PRO A 138 11.29 18.05 0.44
N GLN A 139 12.30 18.72 -0.12
CA GLN A 139 12.65 20.09 0.23
C GLN A 139 11.64 21.11 -0.33
N SER A 140 10.83 20.73 -1.30
CA SER A 140 9.76 21.57 -1.83
C SER A 140 8.61 21.82 -0.84
N ASP A 141 8.44 20.98 0.19
CA ASP A 141 7.42 21.14 1.24
C ASP A 141 8.02 20.84 2.64
N PRO A 142 8.97 21.68 3.12
CA PRO A 142 9.78 21.39 4.31
C PRO A 142 9.00 21.48 5.63
N LEU A 143 7.79 22.02 5.64
CA LEU A 143 6.93 22.13 6.82
C LEU A 143 5.70 21.21 6.77
N GLY A 144 5.49 20.51 5.65
CA GLY A 144 4.39 19.57 5.45
C GLY A 144 4.86 18.11 5.34
N ALA A 145 4.37 17.41 4.31
CA ALA A 145 4.71 16.01 4.09
C ALA A 145 6.23 15.78 3.85
N GLY A 146 6.94 16.78 3.32
CA GLY A 146 8.39 16.73 3.15
C GLY A 146 9.15 16.69 4.47
N TYR A 147 8.66 17.36 5.52
CA TYR A 147 9.27 17.30 6.84
C TYR A 147 9.43 15.87 7.34
N HIS A 148 8.37 15.09 7.26
CA HIS A 148 8.38 13.70 7.75
C HIS A 148 9.37 12.82 6.97
N ILE A 149 9.48 13.02 5.65
CA ILE A 149 10.46 12.32 4.81
C ILE A 149 11.89 12.73 5.18
N ILE A 150 12.13 14.01 5.41
CA ILE A 150 13.44 14.52 5.82
C ILE A 150 13.83 13.96 7.18
N GLN A 151 12.95 14.00 8.18
CA GLN A 151 13.22 13.46 9.50
C GLN A 151 13.46 11.94 9.48
N SER A 152 12.70 11.19 8.66
CA SER A 152 12.95 9.76 8.50
C SER A 152 14.31 9.46 7.87
N LYS A 153 14.74 10.23 6.87
CA LYS A 153 16.09 10.11 6.29
C LYS A 153 17.18 10.44 7.31
N ILE A 154 16.97 11.45 8.15
CA ILE A 154 17.90 11.81 9.23
C ILE A 154 17.99 10.65 10.26
N ALA A 155 16.85 10.08 10.65
CA ALA A 155 16.80 8.96 11.57
C ALA A 155 17.60 7.78 11.02
N ILE A 156 17.29 7.30 9.80
CA ILE A 156 17.99 6.20 9.13
C ILE A 156 19.49 6.50 9.03
N GLY A 157 19.85 7.71 8.54
CA GLY A 157 21.26 8.08 8.38
C GLY A 157 22.03 8.19 9.70
N SER A 158 21.36 8.58 10.78
CA SER A 158 21.97 8.74 12.10
C SER A 158 22.24 7.41 12.83
N GLY A 159 21.50 6.33 12.44
CA GLY A 159 21.73 4.99 12.98
C GLY A 159 23.03 4.37 12.48
N GLY A 160 23.48 4.71 11.27
CA GLY A 160 24.67 4.11 10.67
C GLY A 160 24.53 2.60 10.47
N VAL A 161 25.65 1.88 10.55
CA VAL A 161 25.69 0.41 10.34
C VAL A 161 25.32 -0.37 11.59
N PHE A 162 25.56 0.20 12.78
CA PHE A 162 25.41 -0.51 14.06
C PHE A 162 24.26 -0.01 14.92
N GLY A 163 23.57 1.04 14.47
CA GLY A 163 22.52 1.69 15.24
C GLY A 163 23.01 2.46 16.48
N LYS A 164 22.10 3.20 17.08
CA LYS A 164 22.35 3.92 18.34
C LYS A 164 22.10 3.07 19.59
N GLY A 165 21.54 1.90 19.43
CA GLY A 165 21.08 1.02 20.50
C GLY A 165 19.59 1.16 20.78
N TRP A 166 19.02 0.11 21.38
CA TRP A 166 17.61 0.02 21.75
C TRP A 166 17.19 1.20 22.63
N LEU A 167 16.10 1.88 22.28
CA LEU A 167 15.56 3.05 22.97
C LEU A 167 16.47 4.30 22.99
N ASN A 168 17.58 4.32 22.24
CA ASN A 168 18.48 5.46 22.13
C ASN A 168 18.27 6.29 20.85
N GLY A 169 17.23 5.98 20.08
CA GLY A 169 16.86 6.73 18.88
C GLY A 169 16.36 8.13 19.22
N THR A 170 17.12 9.16 18.86
CA THR A 170 16.78 10.56 19.20
C THR A 170 15.58 11.06 18.38
N GLN A 171 15.46 10.67 17.11
CA GLN A 171 14.37 11.12 16.25
C GLN A 171 13.01 10.53 16.65
N GLY A 172 13.01 9.27 17.08
CA GLY A 172 11.81 8.62 17.59
C GLY A 172 11.43 9.10 18.99
N GLN A 173 12.41 9.26 19.90
CA GLN A 173 12.16 9.60 21.30
C GLN A 173 11.72 11.06 21.49
N LEU A 174 12.29 12.00 20.72
CA LEU A 174 11.95 13.42 20.78
C LEU A 174 10.73 13.81 19.93
N GLU A 175 9.98 12.82 19.44
CA GLU A 175 8.74 13.02 18.65
C GLU A 175 8.92 13.83 17.36
N PHE A 176 10.12 13.85 16.78
CA PHE A 176 10.33 14.44 15.45
C PHE A 176 9.72 13.61 14.33
N LEU A 177 9.49 12.30 14.57
CA LEU A 177 8.79 11.40 13.66
C LEU A 177 7.35 11.21 14.12
N PRO A 178 6.34 11.73 13.38
CA PRO A 178 4.96 11.38 13.63
C PRO A 178 4.73 9.92 13.25
N GLU A 179 3.69 9.31 13.83
CA GLU A 179 3.30 7.91 13.51
C GLU A 179 4.50 6.94 13.55
N ARG A 180 5.40 7.12 14.54
CA ARG A 180 6.64 6.33 14.72
C ARG A 180 6.39 4.83 14.91
N HIS A 181 5.17 4.46 15.33
CA HIS A 181 4.77 3.07 15.57
C HIS A 181 4.10 2.41 14.35
N THR A 182 3.82 3.17 13.30
CA THR A 182 3.11 2.73 12.10
C THR A 182 3.90 3.07 10.84
N ASP A 183 3.70 4.26 10.30
CA ASP A 183 4.22 4.65 8.99
C ASP A 183 5.74 4.80 8.95
N PHE A 184 6.36 5.21 10.06
CA PHE A 184 7.80 5.46 10.18
C PHE A 184 8.53 4.47 11.08
N ILE A 185 7.94 3.30 11.37
CA ILE A 185 8.56 2.28 12.22
C ILE A 185 9.92 1.82 11.67
N PHE A 186 10.07 1.74 10.34
CA PHE A 186 11.35 1.38 9.72
C PHE A 186 12.44 2.41 10.02
N ALA A 187 12.11 3.71 10.05
CA ALA A 187 13.08 4.75 10.38
C ALA A 187 13.56 4.64 11.83
N VAL A 188 12.66 4.28 12.76
CA VAL A 188 13.01 4.04 14.16
C VAL A 188 13.91 2.82 14.29
N ILE A 189 13.56 1.70 13.62
CA ILE A 189 14.38 0.48 13.61
C ILE A 189 15.77 0.77 13.05
N ALA A 190 15.86 1.46 11.94
CA ALA A 190 17.13 1.79 11.32
C ALA A 190 17.96 2.80 12.16
N GLU A 191 17.33 3.67 12.95
CA GLU A 191 18.05 4.54 13.90
C GLU A 191 18.62 3.75 15.07
N GLU A 192 17.87 2.79 15.60
CA GLU A 192 18.26 2.06 16.82
C GLU A 192 19.16 0.86 16.53
N TRP A 193 18.96 0.15 15.42
CA TRP A 193 19.66 -1.09 15.10
C TRP A 193 20.65 -0.98 13.94
N GLY A 194 20.55 0.03 13.11
CA GLY A 194 21.37 0.24 11.92
C GLY A 194 20.72 -0.19 10.63
#